data_22438c3244248fc1fc88a72d175dbaa8
#
_entry.id   22438c3244248fc1fc88a72d175dbaa8
#
_cell.length_a   1.000
_cell.length_b   1.000
_cell.length_c   1.000
_cell.angle_alpha   90.00
_cell.angle_beta   90.00
_cell.angle_gamma   90.00
#
_symmetry.space_group_name_H-M   'P 1'
#
loop_
_entity.id
_entity.type
_entity.pdbx_description
1 polymer ?
#
loop_
_entity_poly.entity_id
_entity_poly.type
_entity_poly.pdbx_seq_one_letter_code
_entity_poly.pdbx_strand_id
1 'polypeptide(L)'
;MRFPVDADLLVFLYTVSKIAFGSIPRLRRNAPKVPARYQIENVPDASLTEAQARYFAPYDAKLDAMNYLPVCTYRITNYGQGLLRQYVNHAETSRCVVMIYELALKLDGRPTFTNNCTMSFHTRFADDRILTTRNMKLKTILDRPPYQIVQECPQISEPSEMKRIHDARAQTMGCPVAPLSDRDRIFKEVQSEHERFTQYQLASGAYEPLPDGNSYAIADKAHWRAIRNYLNPFAQGVSMRRFLLPALVAAALPVFALLDFAPAAAEAARNIGFSPLIAGEAVILASYLVAGALIGYVLERQTFVWVFLLTYVSVRLFAGADLGPVPYSAFAGSVAYSVAQAKKRRRAVLLPEAAPQN
;
A
#
# COMPACT_ATOMS: atom_id res chain seq x y z
N MET A 1 8.58 6.12 20.73
CA MET A 1 7.31 5.73 20.07
C MET A 1 7.52 5.73 18.57
N ARG A 2 7.56 4.57 17.91
CA ARG A 2 7.52 4.52 16.44
C ARG A 2 6.07 4.70 16.04
N PHE A 3 5.71 5.84 15.49
CA PHE A 3 4.42 5.99 14.82
C PHE A 3 4.40 4.99 13.67
N PRO A 4 3.47 4.03 13.67
CA PRO A 4 3.33 3.13 12.54
C PRO A 4 2.70 3.95 11.41
N VAL A 5 3.55 4.54 10.58
CA VAL A 5 3.09 5.23 9.39
C VAL A 5 2.57 4.14 8.45
N ASP A 6 1.26 4.00 8.37
CA ASP A 6 0.63 3.09 7.44
C ASP A 6 0.97 3.55 6.00
N ALA A 7 1.45 2.62 5.17
CA ALA A 7 1.76 2.93 3.78
C ALA A 7 0.54 3.50 3.03
N ASP A 8 -0.69 3.16 3.44
CA ASP A 8 -1.93 3.74 2.92
C ASP A 8 -2.07 5.22 3.26
N LEU A 9 -1.70 5.60 4.47
CA LEU A 9 -1.71 7.00 4.91
C LEU A 9 -0.65 7.81 4.13
N LEU A 10 0.54 7.26 3.91
CA LEU A 10 1.57 7.94 3.10
C LEU A 10 1.10 8.16 1.66
N VAL A 11 0.53 7.14 1.01
CA VAL A 11 -0.03 7.27 -0.34
C VAL A 11 -1.16 8.30 -0.36
N PHE A 12 -2.02 8.30 0.65
CA PHE A 12 -3.09 9.28 0.79
C PHE A 12 -2.54 10.70 0.95
N LEU A 13 -1.63 10.93 1.90
CA LEU A 13 -1.00 12.24 2.12
C LEU A 13 -0.24 12.72 0.89
N TYR A 14 0.51 11.82 0.24
CA TYR A 14 1.17 12.12 -1.03
C TYR A 14 0.16 12.54 -2.11
N THR A 15 -0.94 11.81 -2.24
CA THR A 15 -1.97 12.07 -3.24
C THR A 15 -2.70 13.39 -2.96
N VAL A 16 -3.02 13.67 -1.69
CA VAL A 16 -3.62 14.95 -1.27
C VAL A 16 -2.64 16.09 -1.51
N SER A 17 -1.37 15.93 -1.16
CA SER A 17 -0.35 16.96 -1.40
C SER A 17 -0.17 17.24 -2.90
N LYS A 18 -0.23 16.21 -3.74
CA LYS A 18 -0.18 16.37 -5.19
C LYS A 18 -1.36 17.18 -5.74
N ILE A 19 -2.55 16.95 -5.23
CA ILE A 19 -3.74 17.75 -5.65
C ILE A 19 -3.66 19.17 -5.12
N ALA A 20 -3.35 19.33 -3.82
CA ALA A 20 -3.29 20.65 -3.19
C ALA A 20 -2.15 21.53 -3.73
N PHE A 21 -1.00 20.94 -4.02
CA PHE A 21 0.20 21.64 -4.44
C PHE A 21 0.62 21.35 -5.88
N GLY A 22 -0.10 20.47 -6.59
CA GLY A 22 0.18 20.11 -8.00
C GLY A 22 -0.03 21.26 -8.97
N SER A 23 -0.74 22.31 -8.56
CA SER A 23 -0.84 23.60 -9.28
C SER A 23 0.46 24.41 -9.21
N ILE A 24 1.39 24.08 -8.31
CA ILE A 24 2.67 24.78 -8.20
C ILE A 24 3.59 24.27 -9.31
N PRO A 25 4.02 25.13 -10.25
CA PRO A 25 4.81 24.70 -11.42
C PRO A 25 6.10 23.94 -11.10
N ARG A 26 6.71 24.22 -9.93
CA ARG A 26 7.92 23.56 -9.45
C ARG A 26 7.69 22.09 -9.08
N LEU A 27 6.53 21.74 -8.53
CA LEU A 27 6.16 20.39 -8.15
C LEU A 27 5.70 19.56 -9.35
N ARG A 28 5.06 20.21 -10.35
CA ARG A 28 4.74 19.55 -11.64
C ARG A 28 5.98 19.14 -12.41
N ARG A 29 7.04 19.95 -12.42
CA ARG A 29 8.31 19.62 -13.10
C ARG A 29 9.00 18.39 -12.50
N ASN A 30 8.83 18.15 -11.20
CA ASN A 30 9.46 17.06 -10.47
C ASN A 30 8.53 15.85 -10.26
N ALA A 31 7.35 15.84 -10.90
CA ALA A 31 6.47 14.67 -10.84
C ALA A 31 7.15 13.47 -11.50
N PRO A 32 7.07 12.26 -10.91
CA PRO A 32 7.61 11.06 -11.53
C PRO A 32 6.94 10.87 -12.90
N LYS A 33 7.80 10.82 -13.92
CA LYS A 33 7.38 10.55 -15.28
C LYS A 33 7.47 9.07 -15.55
N VAL A 34 6.50 8.54 -16.27
CA VAL A 34 6.51 7.17 -16.74
C VAL A 34 7.00 7.19 -18.18
N PRO A 35 8.11 6.55 -18.53
CA PRO A 35 8.61 6.57 -19.89
C PRO A 35 7.69 5.78 -20.82
N ALA A 36 7.57 6.21 -22.07
CA ALA A 36 6.82 5.47 -23.09
C ALA A 36 7.47 4.11 -23.41
N ARG A 37 8.79 4.07 -23.32
CA ARG A 37 9.58 2.86 -23.49
C ARG A 37 10.64 2.74 -22.42
N TYR A 38 10.83 1.51 -21.92
CA TYR A 38 11.93 1.20 -21.02
C TYR A 38 13.27 1.19 -21.76
N GLN A 39 14.28 1.77 -21.13
CA GLN A 39 15.67 1.58 -21.51
C GLN A 39 16.24 0.45 -20.64
N ILE A 40 16.31 -0.75 -21.21
CA ILE A 40 16.74 -1.95 -20.48
C ILE A 40 18.23 -2.15 -20.76
N GLU A 41 19.02 -2.18 -19.70
CA GLU A 41 20.45 -2.44 -19.72
C GLU A 41 20.72 -3.81 -19.11
N ASN A 42 21.42 -4.67 -19.87
CA ASN A 42 21.91 -5.93 -19.34
C ASN A 42 23.08 -5.69 -18.37
N VAL A 43 23.05 -6.34 -17.22
CA VAL A 43 24.09 -6.25 -16.20
C VAL A 43 24.75 -7.61 -16.06
N PRO A 44 25.94 -7.83 -16.64
CA PRO A 44 26.68 -9.06 -16.47
C PRO A 44 27.03 -9.33 -15.01
N ASP A 45 27.05 -10.58 -14.59
CA ASP A 45 27.36 -10.92 -13.19
C ASP A 45 28.73 -10.41 -12.73
N ALA A 46 29.72 -10.37 -13.64
CA ALA A 46 31.03 -9.80 -13.35
C ALA A 46 31.02 -8.29 -13.07
N SER A 47 29.95 -7.57 -13.43
CA SER A 47 29.80 -6.14 -13.17
C SER A 47 29.00 -5.83 -11.90
N LEU A 48 28.49 -6.84 -11.21
CA LEU A 48 27.79 -6.67 -9.94
C LEU A 48 28.78 -6.22 -8.86
N THR A 49 28.35 -5.28 -8.04
CA THR A 49 29.09 -4.97 -6.80
C THR A 49 29.03 -6.17 -5.84
N GLU A 50 30.01 -6.27 -4.94
CA GLU A 50 30.00 -7.33 -3.92
C GLU A 50 28.71 -7.33 -3.09
N ALA A 51 28.17 -6.16 -2.77
CA ALA A 51 26.90 -6.01 -2.06
C ALA A 51 25.72 -6.57 -2.86
N GLN A 52 25.65 -6.29 -4.16
CA GLN A 52 24.60 -6.80 -5.06
C GLN A 52 24.70 -8.31 -5.22
N ALA A 53 25.91 -8.85 -5.44
CA ALA A 53 26.15 -10.28 -5.55
C ALA A 53 25.76 -11.00 -4.24
N ARG A 54 26.15 -10.46 -3.07
CA ARG A 54 25.76 -10.98 -1.76
C ARG A 54 24.24 -11.02 -1.53
N TYR A 55 23.51 -10.10 -2.16
CA TYR A 55 22.05 -10.06 -2.10
C TYR A 55 21.38 -11.15 -2.93
N PHE A 56 21.90 -11.44 -4.11
CA PHE A 56 21.33 -12.49 -4.96
C PHE A 56 21.70 -13.89 -4.46
N ALA A 57 22.87 -14.06 -3.86
CA ALA A 57 23.41 -15.38 -3.48
C ALA A 57 22.43 -16.28 -2.68
N PRO A 58 21.67 -15.80 -1.67
CA PRO A 58 20.68 -16.63 -0.98
C PRO A 58 19.53 -17.09 -1.87
N TYR A 59 19.13 -16.26 -2.84
CA TYR A 59 18.08 -16.59 -3.79
C TYR A 59 18.62 -17.52 -4.89
N ASP A 60 19.84 -17.27 -5.39
CA ASP A 60 20.50 -18.16 -6.35
C ASP A 60 20.54 -19.59 -5.81
N ALA A 61 21.03 -19.78 -4.58
CA ALA A 61 21.11 -21.10 -3.97
C ALA A 61 19.75 -21.79 -3.78
N LYS A 62 18.73 -21.05 -3.32
CA LYS A 62 17.40 -21.60 -3.07
C LYS A 62 16.63 -21.88 -4.37
N LEU A 63 16.79 -21.04 -5.37
CA LEU A 63 16.15 -21.20 -6.67
C LEU A 63 16.83 -22.30 -7.48
N ASP A 64 18.16 -22.44 -7.40
CA ASP A 64 18.92 -23.53 -8.01
C ASP A 64 18.47 -24.89 -7.45
N ALA A 65 18.26 -24.99 -6.13
CA ALA A 65 17.70 -26.20 -5.50
C ALA A 65 16.30 -26.56 -6.01
N MET A 66 15.60 -25.64 -6.67
CA MET A 66 14.32 -25.83 -7.34
C MET A 66 14.45 -25.92 -8.87
N ASN A 67 15.66 -26.08 -9.39
CA ASN A 67 16.00 -26.08 -10.81
C ASN A 67 15.65 -24.79 -11.57
N TYR A 68 15.62 -23.65 -10.87
CA TYR A 68 15.49 -22.33 -11.48
C TYR A 68 16.87 -21.73 -11.73
N LEU A 69 17.25 -21.63 -12.99
CA LEU A 69 18.55 -21.08 -13.39
C LEU A 69 18.44 -19.59 -13.74
N PRO A 70 19.44 -18.78 -13.37
CA PRO A 70 19.46 -17.37 -13.76
C PRO A 70 19.68 -17.26 -15.27
N VAL A 71 18.86 -16.45 -15.94
CA VAL A 71 18.93 -16.20 -17.38
C VAL A 71 19.60 -14.87 -17.67
N CYS A 72 19.19 -13.81 -16.96
CA CYS A 72 19.74 -12.48 -17.12
C CYS A 72 19.55 -11.63 -15.86
N THR A 73 20.48 -10.71 -15.66
CA THR A 73 20.34 -9.60 -14.71
C THR A 73 20.27 -8.29 -15.51
N TYR A 74 19.34 -7.42 -15.20
CA TYR A 74 19.13 -6.18 -15.92
C TYR A 74 18.61 -5.07 -15.02
N ARG A 75 18.75 -3.84 -15.50
CA ARG A 75 18.14 -2.65 -14.90
C ARG A 75 17.33 -1.89 -15.94
N ILE A 76 16.36 -1.11 -15.47
CA ILE A 76 15.61 -0.16 -16.29
C ILE A 76 16.14 1.23 -15.95
N THR A 77 16.98 1.80 -16.83
CA THR A 77 17.77 3.00 -16.50
C THR A 77 16.95 4.28 -16.48
N ASN A 78 15.84 4.32 -17.20
CA ASN A 78 14.96 5.49 -17.27
C ASN A 78 13.72 5.38 -16.38
N TYR A 79 13.59 4.31 -15.56
CA TYR A 79 12.45 4.11 -14.67
C TYR A 79 12.80 3.29 -13.42
N GLY A 80 12.94 3.98 -12.31
CA GLY A 80 13.29 3.35 -11.03
C GLY A 80 14.79 3.07 -10.88
N GLN A 81 15.17 2.55 -9.73
CA GLN A 81 16.57 2.22 -9.40
C GLN A 81 16.66 0.76 -8.92
N GLY A 82 15.99 -0.13 -9.62
CA GLY A 82 15.98 -1.54 -9.29
C GLY A 82 16.92 -2.35 -10.20
N LEU A 83 17.59 -3.34 -9.59
CA LEU A 83 18.30 -4.38 -10.31
C LEU A 83 17.44 -5.65 -10.26
N LEU A 84 17.12 -6.22 -11.42
CA LEU A 84 16.25 -7.37 -11.57
C LEU A 84 17.05 -8.57 -12.08
N ARG A 85 16.94 -9.72 -11.42
CA ARG A 85 17.49 -11.00 -11.90
C ARG A 85 16.34 -11.94 -12.20
N GLN A 86 16.34 -12.47 -13.41
CA GLN A 86 15.32 -13.40 -13.87
C GLN A 86 15.84 -14.84 -13.88
N TYR A 87 15.03 -15.74 -13.33
CA TYR A 87 15.28 -17.17 -13.26
C TYR A 87 14.19 -17.92 -13.98
N VAL A 88 14.56 -19.00 -14.66
CA VAL A 88 13.66 -19.86 -15.39
C VAL A 88 13.96 -21.31 -15.06
N ASN A 89 12.92 -22.10 -14.84
CA ASN A 89 12.99 -23.55 -14.84
C ASN A 89 12.40 -24.06 -16.16
N HIS A 90 13.20 -24.73 -16.99
CA HIS A 90 12.76 -25.20 -18.31
C HIS A 90 11.70 -26.29 -18.27
N ALA A 91 11.58 -27.01 -17.14
CA ALA A 91 10.54 -28.02 -16.91
C ALA A 91 9.22 -27.41 -16.39
N GLU A 92 9.22 -26.13 -16.04
CA GLU A 92 8.12 -25.45 -15.42
C GLU A 92 7.48 -24.41 -16.36
N THR A 93 6.29 -23.97 -16.01
CA THR A 93 5.55 -22.94 -16.77
C THR A 93 5.62 -21.57 -16.11
N SER A 94 6.40 -21.43 -15.05
CA SER A 94 6.59 -20.18 -14.32
C SER A 94 8.03 -19.68 -14.38
N ARG A 95 8.21 -18.38 -14.31
CA ARG A 95 9.50 -17.72 -14.11
C ARG A 95 9.54 -17.05 -12.75
N CYS A 96 10.73 -16.86 -12.19
CA CYS A 96 10.93 -16.10 -10.96
C CYS A 96 11.73 -14.83 -11.27
N VAL A 97 11.33 -13.73 -10.67
CA VAL A 97 12.08 -12.45 -10.73
C VAL A 97 12.42 -12.04 -9.31
N VAL A 98 13.71 -11.84 -9.05
CA VAL A 98 14.22 -11.26 -7.81
C VAL A 98 14.67 -9.84 -8.12
N MET A 99 14.16 -8.87 -7.36
CA MET A 99 14.45 -7.46 -7.57
C MET A 99 15.04 -6.85 -6.30
N ILE A 100 16.14 -6.14 -6.47
CA ILE A 100 16.80 -5.37 -5.42
C ILE A 100 16.51 -3.89 -5.67
N TYR A 101 15.95 -3.22 -4.67
CA TYR A 101 15.83 -1.76 -4.68
C TYR A 101 16.97 -1.17 -3.86
N GLU A 102 17.77 -0.34 -4.49
CA GLU A 102 18.78 0.47 -3.82
C GLU A 102 18.17 1.82 -3.42
N LEU A 103 17.71 1.91 -2.19
CA LEU A 103 17.29 3.19 -1.62
C LEU A 103 18.49 3.83 -0.91
N ALA A 104 19.08 4.83 -1.54
CA ALA A 104 20.06 5.68 -0.88
C ALA A 104 19.34 6.64 0.10
N LEU A 105 19.26 6.26 1.36
CA LEU A 105 18.86 7.16 2.44
C LEU A 105 20.12 7.86 2.96
N LYS A 106 20.17 9.18 2.88
CA LYS A 106 21.18 9.98 3.59
C LYS A 106 20.73 10.16 5.04
N LEU A 107 21.14 9.26 5.92
CA LEU A 107 21.04 9.46 7.36
C LEU A 107 22.39 9.99 7.87
N ASP A 108 22.35 11.15 8.53
CA ASP A 108 23.52 11.81 9.11
C ASP A 108 24.69 12.05 8.13
N GLY A 109 24.37 12.39 6.88
CA GLY A 109 25.39 12.67 5.85
C GLY A 109 26.09 11.44 5.29
N ARG A 110 25.80 10.22 5.77
CA ARG A 110 26.32 8.96 5.24
C ARG A 110 25.25 8.27 4.38
N PRO A 111 25.59 7.81 3.18
CA PRO A 111 24.66 7.02 2.38
C PRO A 111 24.41 5.69 3.09
N THR A 112 23.21 5.53 3.61
CA THR A 112 22.75 4.25 4.16
C THR A 112 21.89 3.58 3.09
N PHE A 113 22.35 2.48 2.54
CA PHE A 113 21.60 1.69 1.57
C PHE A 113 20.66 0.75 2.33
N THR A 114 19.36 0.97 2.22
CA THR A 114 18.38 -0.04 2.63
C THR A 114 18.04 -0.86 1.40
N ASN A 115 18.48 -2.08 1.37
CA ASN A 115 18.20 -3.00 0.30
C ASN A 115 16.91 -3.77 0.63
N ASN A 116 15.83 -3.47 -0.06
CA ASN A 116 14.63 -4.30 -0.05
C ASN A 116 14.69 -5.26 -1.22
N CYS A 117 14.82 -6.54 -0.92
CA CYS A 117 14.72 -7.58 -1.93
C CYS A 117 13.28 -8.06 -2.03
N THR A 118 12.75 -8.05 -3.23
CA THR A 118 11.43 -8.58 -3.51
C THR A 118 11.54 -9.73 -4.50
N MET A 119 10.71 -10.73 -4.30
CA MET A 119 10.65 -11.90 -5.16
C MET A 119 9.24 -12.03 -5.71
N SER A 120 9.12 -12.45 -6.98
CA SER A 120 7.83 -12.72 -7.61
C SER A 120 7.93 -13.89 -8.58
N PHE A 121 6.92 -14.77 -8.54
CA PHE A 121 6.70 -15.79 -9.57
C PHE A 121 5.66 -15.27 -10.57
N HIS A 122 5.87 -15.57 -11.85
CA HIS A 122 5.03 -15.15 -12.93
C HIS A 122 4.69 -16.32 -13.85
N THR A 123 3.41 -16.48 -14.18
CA THR A 123 2.94 -17.41 -15.21
C THR A 123 2.07 -16.65 -16.21
N ARG A 124 2.37 -16.80 -17.49
CA ARG A 124 1.55 -16.32 -18.58
C ARG A 124 0.65 -17.45 -19.09
N PHE A 125 -0.57 -17.11 -19.45
CA PHE A 125 -1.54 -18.06 -19.97
C PHE A 125 -1.81 -17.82 -21.46
N ALA A 126 -2.34 -18.84 -22.12
CA ALA A 126 -2.64 -18.79 -23.56
C ALA A 126 -3.66 -17.69 -23.94
N ASP A 127 -4.48 -17.25 -22.99
CA ASP A 127 -5.43 -16.15 -23.12
C ASP A 127 -4.85 -14.78 -22.76
N ASP A 128 -3.52 -14.66 -22.73
CA ASP A 128 -2.78 -13.44 -22.39
C ASP A 128 -2.94 -12.91 -20.96
N ARG A 129 -3.59 -13.65 -20.07
CA ARG A 129 -3.55 -13.33 -18.63
C ARG A 129 -2.18 -13.62 -18.04
N ILE A 130 -1.83 -12.85 -17.03
CA ILE A 130 -0.57 -13.01 -16.29
C ILE A 130 -0.90 -13.14 -14.81
N LEU A 131 -0.52 -14.26 -14.21
CA LEU A 131 -0.52 -14.43 -12.77
C LEU A 131 0.83 -13.99 -12.20
N THR A 132 0.82 -13.13 -11.21
CA THR A 132 1.98 -12.71 -10.44
C THR A 132 1.74 -13.00 -8.98
N THR A 133 2.58 -13.84 -8.36
CA THR A 133 2.60 -14.04 -6.91
C THR A 133 3.88 -13.41 -6.36
N ARG A 134 3.75 -12.48 -5.42
CA ARG A 134 4.90 -11.70 -4.92
C ARG A 134 4.89 -11.53 -3.40
N ASN A 135 6.09 -11.43 -2.82
CA ASN A 135 6.29 -11.25 -1.38
C ASN A 135 6.21 -9.80 -0.90
N MET A 136 5.62 -8.92 -1.68
CA MET A 136 5.43 -7.53 -1.29
C MET A 136 4.02 -7.03 -1.61
N LYS A 137 3.55 -6.05 -0.84
CA LYS A 137 2.39 -5.23 -1.20
C LYS A 137 2.86 -4.02 -1.98
N LEU A 138 2.50 -3.95 -3.26
CA LEU A 138 2.62 -2.72 -4.03
C LEU A 138 1.30 -1.98 -3.99
N LYS A 139 1.31 -0.84 -3.31
CA LYS A 139 0.20 0.09 -3.38
C LYS A 139 0.44 1.05 -4.53
N THR A 140 -0.49 1.05 -5.45
CA THR A 140 -0.47 1.95 -6.60
C THR A 140 -1.77 2.73 -6.64
N ILE A 141 -1.69 3.95 -7.11
CA ILE A 141 -2.85 4.79 -7.43
C ILE A 141 -3.48 4.42 -8.78
N LEU A 142 -2.79 3.55 -9.53
CA LEU A 142 -3.23 3.06 -10.83
C LEU A 142 -4.07 1.79 -10.67
N ASP A 143 -5.07 1.63 -11.53
CA ASP A 143 -5.83 0.40 -11.57
C ASP A 143 -5.03 -0.72 -12.22
N ARG A 144 -5.20 -1.92 -11.72
CA ARG A 144 -4.64 -3.11 -12.37
C ARG A 144 -5.47 -3.46 -13.60
N PRO A 145 -4.81 -3.68 -14.73
CA PRO A 145 -5.50 -4.21 -15.90
C PRO A 145 -6.13 -5.58 -15.59
N PRO A 146 -7.27 -5.92 -16.21
CA PRO A 146 -7.98 -7.18 -15.94
C PRO A 146 -7.17 -8.44 -16.29
N TYR A 147 -6.19 -8.31 -17.20
CA TYR A 147 -5.28 -9.41 -17.54
C TYR A 147 -4.17 -9.65 -16.53
N GLN A 148 -3.94 -8.72 -15.58
CA GLN A 148 -2.95 -8.86 -14.51
C GLN A 148 -3.61 -9.35 -13.23
N ILE A 149 -3.39 -10.60 -12.88
CA ILE A 149 -3.87 -11.20 -11.64
C ILE A 149 -2.70 -11.26 -10.67
N VAL A 150 -2.82 -10.52 -9.56
CA VAL A 150 -1.73 -10.40 -8.60
C VAL A 150 -2.15 -10.94 -7.24
N GLN A 151 -1.37 -11.89 -6.74
CA GLN A 151 -1.45 -12.43 -5.40
C GLN A 151 -0.31 -11.87 -4.55
N GLU A 152 -0.63 -11.23 -3.46
CA GLU A 152 0.34 -10.58 -2.56
C GLU A 152 0.49 -11.40 -1.29
N CYS A 153 1.70 -11.88 -1.03
CA CYS A 153 2.08 -12.72 0.11
C CYS A 153 3.23 -12.08 0.90
N PRO A 154 3.05 -10.88 1.49
CA PRO A 154 4.14 -10.11 2.09
C PRO A 154 4.78 -10.77 3.33
N GLN A 155 4.14 -11.77 3.89
CA GLN A 155 4.64 -12.54 5.02
C GLN A 155 5.56 -13.70 4.61
N ILE A 156 5.61 -14.04 3.31
CA ILE A 156 6.35 -15.19 2.80
C ILE A 156 7.66 -14.71 2.21
N SER A 157 8.76 -15.20 2.75
CA SER A 157 10.13 -14.94 2.27
C SER A 157 10.78 -16.15 1.61
N GLU A 158 10.20 -17.34 1.83
CA GLU A 158 10.76 -18.59 1.32
C GLU A 158 10.30 -18.86 -0.12
N PRO A 159 11.22 -19.03 -1.10
CA PRO A 159 10.89 -19.24 -2.50
C PRO A 159 10.02 -20.47 -2.75
N SER A 160 10.30 -21.59 -2.10
CA SER A 160 9.55 -22.84 -2.27
C SER A 160 8.09 -22.72 -1.82
N GLU A 161 7.85 -22.07 -0.69
CA GLU A 161 6.49 -21.84 -0.20
C GLU A 161 5.72 -20.90 -1.13
N MET A 162 6.36 -19.81 -1.60
CA MET A 162 5.75 -18.90 -2.54
C MET A 162 5.44 -19.55 -3.88
N LYS A 163 6.34 -20.43 -4.37
CA LYS A 163 6.10 -21.25 -5.57
C LYS A 163 4.87 -22.14 -5.40
N ARG A 164 4.77 -22.88 -4.29
CA ARG A 164 3.62 -23.74 -4.00
C ARG A 164 2.28 -22.97 -4.05
N ILE A 165 2.24 -21.75 -3.48
CA ILE A 165 1.05 -20.89 -3.53
C ILE A 165 0.76 -20.42 -4.95
N HIS A 166 1.80 -20.07 -5.70
CA HIS A 166 1.70 -19.65 -7.09
C HIS A 166 1.11 -20.76 -7.96
N ASP A 167 1.65 -21.98 -7.84
CA ASP A 167 1.22 -23.13 -8.63
C ASP A 167 -0.22 -23.55 -8.34
N ALA A 168 -0.58 -23.58 -7.06
CA ALA A 168 -1.97 -23.89 -6.65
C ALA A 168 -2.96 -22.91 -7.28
N ARG A 169 -2.58 -21.64 -7.44
CA ARG A 169 -3.40 -20.64 -8.11
C ARG A 169 -3.37 -20.79 -9.64
N ALA A 170 -2.18 -21.04 -10.21
CA ALA A 170 -2.02 -21.20 -11.65
C ALA A 170 -2.85 -22.35 -12.21
N GLN A 171 -2.89 -23.50 -11.49
CA GLN A 171 -3.69 -24.68 -11.87
C GLN A 171 -5.19 -24.37 -12.04
N THR A 172 -5.72 -23.36 -11.35
CA THR A 172 -7.14 -22.97 -11.46
C THR A 172 -7.43 -22.00 -12.60
N MET A 173 -6.40 -21.54 -13.35
CA MET A 173 -6.55 -20.41 -14.26
C MET A 173 -6.54 -20.74 -15.75
N GLY A 174 -6.16 -21.95 -16.12
CA GLY A 174 -6.15 -22.39 -17.52
C GLY A 174 -4.78 -22.91 -17.98
N CYS A 175 -4.53 -22.84 -19.28
CA CYS A 175 -3.32 -23.41 -19.90
C CYS A 175 -2.15 -22.43 -19.84
N PRO A 176 -1.10 -22.70 -19.08
CA PRO A 176 0.07 -21.86 -19.02
C PRO A 176 0.94 -21.99 -20.28
N VAL A 177 1.66 -20.92 -20.61
CA VAL A 177 2.64 -20.89 -21.71
C VAL A 177 4.03 -21.04 -21.12
N ALA A 178 4.90 -21.79 -21.79
CA ALA A 178 6.29 -21.95 -21.36
C ALA A 178 7.01 -20.60 -21.22
N PRO A 179 7.82 -20.40 -20.18
CA PRO A 179 8.54 -19.16 -19.96
C PRO A 179 9.62 -18.96 -21.03
N LEU A 180 9.92 -17.70 -21.31
CA LEU A 180 11.02 -17.36 -22.20
C LEU A 180 12.35 -17.57 -21.46
N SER A 181 13.26 -18.29 -22.09
CA SER A 181 14.62 -18.56 -21.58
C SER A 181 15.72 -17.77 -22.33
N ASP A 182 15.34 -17.06 -23.37
CA ASP A 182 16.24 -16.19 -24.15
C ASP A 182 16.18 -14.75 -23.65
N ARG A 183 17.35 -14.17 -23.34
CA ARG A 183 17.46 -12.81 -22.78
C ARG A 183 16.78 -11.75 -23.65
N ASP A 184 17.01 -11.79 -24.95
CA ASP A 184 16.51 -10.73 -25.84
C ASP A 184 14.98 -10.82 -26.01
N ARG A 185 14.44 -12.04 -25.95
CA ARG A 185 12.98 -12.25 -25.90
C ARG A 185 12.38 -11.78 -24.58
N ILE A 186 13.09 -11.99 -23.46
CA ILE A 186 12.69 -11.48 -22.15
C ILE A 186 12.60 -9.95 -22.19
N PHE A 187 13.59 -9.27 -22.72
CA PHE A 187 13.58 -7.80 -22.82
C PHE A 187 12.44 -7.29 -23.71
N LYS A 188 12.17 -7.97 -24.83
CA LYS A 188 11.00 -7.66 -25.68
C LYS A 188 9.69 -7.88 -24.94
N GLU A 189 9.57 -8.94 -24.15
CA GLU A 189 8.38 -9.21 -23.33
C GLU A 189 8.18 -8.14 -22.26
N VAL A 190 9.22 -7.77 -21.52
CA VAL A 190 9.17 -6.69 -20.51
C VAL A 190 8.72 -5.38 -21.14
N GLN A 191 9.24 -5.07 -22.33
CA GLN A 191 8.84 -3.88 -23.08
C GLN A 191 7.37 -3.96 -23.53
N SER A 192 6.94 -5.09 -24.08
CA SER A 192 5.56 -5.31 -24.54
C SER A 192 4.55 -5.26 -23.37
N GLU A 193 4.89 -5.84 -22.22
CA GLU A 193 4.06 -5.74 -21.01
C GLU A 193 3.93 -4.30 -20.52
N HIS A 194 5.02 -3.53 -20.58
CA HIS A 194 5.00 -2.11 -20.25
C HIS A 194 4.12 -1.30 -21.21
N GLU A 195 4.27 -1.50 -22.51
CA GLU A 195 3.45 -0.83 -23.52
C GLU A 195 1.96 -1.16 -23.34
N ARG A 196 1.62 -2.44 -23.13
CA ARG A 196 0.25 -2.88 -22.89
C ARG A 196 -0.34 -2.25 -21.62
N PHE A 197 0.45 -2.20 -20.53
CA PHE A 197 0.05 -1.54 -19.29
C PHE A 197 -0.19 -0.04 -19.51
N THR A 198 0.73 0.61 -20.20
CA THR A 198 0.64 2.04 -20.49
C THR A 198 -0.58 2.37 -21.34
N GLN A 199 -0.85 1.59 -22.40
CA GLN A 199 -2.05 1.75 -23.22
C GLN A 199 -3.34 1.60 -22.42
N TYR A 200 -3.39 0.62 -21.50
CA TYR A 200 -4.53 0.47 -20.58
C TYR A 200 -4.72 1.71 -19.69
N GLN A 201 -3.63 2.26 -19.13
CA GLN A 201 -3.71 3.45 -18.27
C GLN A 201 -4.11 4.72 -19.07
N LEU A 202 -3.67 4.84 -20.32
CA LEU A 202 -4.10 5.91 -21.23
C LEU A 202 -5.59 5.78 -21.55
N ALA A 203 -6.05 4.60 -21.92
CA ALA A 203 -7.47 4.34 -22.23
C ALA A 203 -8.38 4.60 -21.02
N SER A 204 -7.92 4.31 -19.80
CA SER A 204 -8.65 4.59 -18.56
C SER A 204 -8.59 6.07 -18.14
N GLY A 205 -7.77 6.89 -18.80
CA GLY A 205 -7.49 8.28 -18.45
C GLY A 205 -6.73 8.42 -17.14
N ALA A 206 -5.94 7.41 -16.76
CA ALA A 206 -5.06 7.48 -15.60
C ALA A 206 -3.67 8.04 -15.95
N TYR A 207 -3.28 7.98 -17.21
CA TYR A 207 -2.10 8.62 -17.76
C TYR A 207 -2.48 9.73 -18.72
N GLU A 208 -1.65 10.76 -18.77
CA GLU A 208 -1.68 11.87 -19.73
C GLU A 208 -0.35 11.94 -20.46
N PRO A 209 -0.33 12.04 -21.80
CA PRO A 209 0.91 12.20 -22.54
C PRO A 209 1.55 13.54 -22.19
N LEU A 210 2.87 13.56 -22.03
CA LEU A 210 3.63 14.78 -21.86
C LEU A 210 4.04 15.37 -23.22
N PRO A 211 4.33 16.69 -23.26
CA PRO A 211 4.71 17.37 -24.51
C PRO A 211 5.98 16.82 -25.18
N ASP A 212 6.81 16.09 -24.43
CA ASP A 212 8.02 15.44 -24.96
C ASP A 212 7.73 14.23 -25.87
N GLY A 213 6.47 13.77 -25.92
CA GLY A 213 6.02 12.62 -26.70
C GLY A 213 6.60 11.26 -26.24
N ASN A 214 7.52 11.27 -25.28
CA ASN A 214 8.28 10.09 -24.85
C ASN A 214 7.98 9.68 -23.41
N SER A 215 7.08 10.38 -22.74
CA SER A 215 6.74 10.10 -21.35
C SER A 215 5.29 10.48 -21.02
N TYR A 216 4.80 9.95 -19.91
CA TYR A 216 3.46 10.16 -19.38
C TYR A 216 3.52 10.69 -17.95
N ALA A 217 2.56 11.52 -17.61
CA ALA A 217 2.25 11.90 -16.24
C ALA A 217 1.06 11.09 -15.72
N ILE A 218 1.00 10.90 -14.40
CA ILE A 218 -0.21 10.38 -13.75
C ILE A 218 -1.25 11.50 -13.72
N ALA A 219 -2.40 11.27 -14.34
CA ALA A 219 -3.47 12.25 -14.47
C ALA A 219 -4.14 12.55 -13.12
N ASP A 220 -4.64 13.75 -12.96
CA ASP A 220 -5.40 14.17 -11.77
C ASP A 220 -6.60 13.25 -11.49
N LYS A 221 -7.23 12.71 -12.54
CA LYS A 221 -8.32 11.74 -12.43
C LYS A 221 -7.90 10.48 -11.66
N ALA A 222 -6.68 9.98 -11.85
CA ALA A 222 -6.16 8.81 -11.11
C ALA A 222 -5.93 9.15 -9.64
N HIS A 223 -5.42 10.34 -9.35
CA HIS A 223 -5.24 10.82 -7.98
C HIS A 223 -6.59 10.94 -7.25
N TRP A 224 -7.59 11.57 -7.88
CA TRP A 224 -8.94 11.68 -7.30
C TRP A 224 -9.60 10.32 -7.08
N ARG A 225 -9.43 9.39 -8.02
CA ARG A 225 -9.92 8.01 -7.88
C ARG A 225 -9.24 7.30 -6.70
N ALA A 226 -7.93 7.45 -6.54
CA ALA A 226 -7.20 6.88 -5.43
C ALA A 226 -7.69 7.44 -4.08
N ILE A 227 -7.93 8.75 -3.97
CA ILE A 227 -8.51 9.38 -2.78
C ILE A 227 -9.89 8.80 -2.49
N ARG A 228 -10.76 8.76 -3.49
CA ARG A 228 -12.12 8.21 -3.34
C ARG A 228 -12.07 6.75 -2.88
N ASN A 229 -11.23 5.93 -3.49
CA ASN A 229 -11.07 4.53 -3.11
C ASN A 229 -10.46 4.38 -1.70
N TYR A 230 -9.54 5.25 -1.33
CA TYR A 230 -8.97 5.29 0.01
C TYR A 230 -10.02 5.67 1.05
N LEU A 231 -10.86 6.67 0.77
CA LEU A 231 -11.91 7.13 1.68
C LEU A 231 -13.14 6.22 1.69
N ASN A 232 -13.25 5.26 0.78
CA ASN A 232 -14.41 4.38 0.73
C ASN A 232 -14.36 3.29 1.83
N PRO A 233 -15.15 3.38 2.90
CA PRO A 233 -15.18 2.37 3.97
C PRO A 233 -15.71 1.03 3.49
N PHE A 234 -16.54 1.03 2.44
CA PHE A 234 -17.19 -0.16 1.90
C PHE A 234 -16.25 -1.00 1.02
N ALA A 235 -15.16 -0.42 0.51
CA ALA A 235 -14.11 -1.16 -0.19
C ALA A 235 -13.43 -2.24 0.70
N GLN A 236 -13.70 -2.23 2.00
CA GLN A 236 -13.21 -3.23 2.97
C GLN A 236 -14.22 -4.34 3.27
N GLY A 237 -15.33 -4.41 2.53
CA GLY A 237 -16.42 -5.36 2.78
C GLY A 237 -17.29 -5.01 4.01
N VAL A 238 -17.15 -3.81 4.55
CA VAL A 238 -18.02 -3.34 5.64
C VAL A 238 -19.38 -2.97 5.06
N SER A 239 -20.45 -3.58 5.57
CA SER A 239 -21.80 -3.22 5.13
C SER A 239 -22.21 -1.84 5.65
N MET A 240 -23.04 -1.15 4.88
CA MET A 240 -23.58 0.17 5.26
C MET A 240 -24.20 0.16 6.65
N ARG A 241 -24.98 -0.89 6.98
CA ARG A 241 -25.62 -1.03 8.30
C ARG A 241 -24.63 -1.13 9.46
N ARG A 242 -23.49 -1.81 9.24
CA ARG A 242 -22.45 -1.95 10.26
C ARG A 242 -21.62 -0.68 10.45
N PHE A 243 -21.53 0.15 9.43
CA PHE A 243 -20.78 1.41 9.48
C PHE A 243 -21.62 2.58 10.01
N LEU A 244 -22.87 2.69 9.59
CA LEU A 244 -23.70 3.88 9.80
C LEU A 244 -23.88 4.22 11.28
N LEU A 245 -24.29 3.25 12.10
CA LEU A 245 -24.55 3.48 13.53
C LEU A 245 -23.29 3.90 14.30
N PRO A 246 -22.16 3.18 14.21
CA PRO A 246 -20.91 3.64 14.82
C PRO A 246 -20.44 5.00 14.30
N ALA A 247 -20.64 5.31 13.02
CA ALA A 247 -20.28 6.61 12.46
C ALA A 247 -21.14 7.75 13.03
N LEU A 248 -22.43 7.54 13.15
CA LEU A 248 -23.35 8.51 13.79
C LEU A 248 -22.98 8.74 15.24
N VAL A 249 -22.72 7.67 16.01
CA VAL A 249 -22.30 7.79 17.41
C VAL A 249 -20.96 8.50 17.52
N ALA A 250 -19.98 8.17 16.67
CA ALA A 250 -18.66 8.80 16.66
C ALA A 250 -18.73 10.29 16.28
N ALA A 251 -19.69 10.67 15.44
CA ALA A 251 -19.92 12.07 15.08
C ALA A 251 -20.65 12.86 16.17
N ALA A 252 -21.68 12.24 16.79
CA ALA A 252 -22.55 12.92 17.75
C ALA A 252 -21.91 13.02 19.16
N LEU A 253 -21.22 11.98 19.59
CA LEU A 253 -20.72 11.89 20.98
C LEU A 253 -19.79 13.04 21.38
N PRO A 254 -18.78 13.45 20.58
CA PRO A 254 -17.96 14.62 20.94
C PRO A 254 -18.73 15.95 20.96
N VAL A 255 -19.77 16.07 20.13
CA VAL A 255 -20.63 17.27 20.12
C VAL A 255 -21.42 17.37 21.42
N PHE A 256 -22.10 16.30 21.82
CA PHE A 256 -22.80 16.26 23.09
C PHE A 256 -21.87 16.38 24.30
N ALA A 257 -20.67 15.80 24.22
CA ALA A 257 -19.67 15.96 25.25
C ALA A 257 -19.30 17.44 25.47
N LEU A 258 -19.12 18.19 24.39
CA LEU A 258 -18.77 19.62 24.45
C LEU A 258 -19.93 20.49 24.92
N LEU A 259 -21.14 20.26 24.39
CA LEU A 259 -22.29 21.15 24.61
C LEU A 259 -23.01 20.88 25.93
N ASP A 260 -23.12 19.61 26.33
CA ASP A 260 -23.98 19.20 27.46
C ASP A 260 -23.19 18.53 28.58
N PHE A 261 -22.40 17.51 28.29
CA PHE A 261 -21.82 16.67 29.32
C PHE A 261 -20.63 17.27 30.06
N ALA A 262 -19.76 18.01 29.37
CA ALA A 262 -18.63 18.66 30.02
C ALA A 262 -19.04 19.82 30.93
N PRO A 263 -19.98 20.70 30.56
CA PRO A 263 -20.52 21.71 31.47
C PRO A 263 -21.20 21.08 32.70
N ALA A 264 -22.01 20.04 32.48
CA ALA A 264 -22.68 19.35 33.60
C ALA A 264 -21.68 18.68 34.56
N ALA A 265 -20.65 18.02 34.02
CA ALA A 265 -19.59 17.41 34.83
C ALA A 265 -18.77 18.46 35.59
N ALA A 266 -18.49 19.62 34.97
CA ALA A 266 -17.78 20.71 35.61
C ALA A 266 -18.60 21.31 36.78
N GLU A 267 -19.92 21.44 36.62
CA GLU A 267 -20.83 21.90 37.68
C GLU A 267 -20.90 20.90 38.83
N ALA A 268 -21.08 19.61 38.53
CA ALA A 268 -21.08 18.58 39.53
C ALA A 268 -19.75 18.49 40.32
N ALA A 269 -18.64 18.63 39.63
CA ALA A 269 -17.30 18.63 40.25
C ALA A 269 -17.13 19.82 41.20
N ARG A 270 -17.63 20.99 40.83
CA ARG A 270 -17.59 22.20 41.68
C ARG A 270 -18.35 21.97 43.00
N ASN A 271 -19.50 21.30 42.93
CA ASN A 271 -20.33 21.03 44.09
C ASN A 271 -19.68 20.09 45.09
N ILE A 272 -18.74 19.25 44.69
CA ILE A 272 -17.98 18.33 45.56
C ILE A 272 -16.54 18.79 45.84
N GLY A 273 -16.18 20.04 45.46
CA GLY A 273 -14.84 20.59 45.70
C GLY A 273 -13.75 20.05 44.79
N PHE A 274 -14.11 19.39 43.68
CA PHE A 274 -13.16 18.92 42.67
C PHE A 274 -12.95 19.98 41.57
N SER A 275 -11.84 19.90 40.83
CA SER A 275 -11.56 20.83 39.75
C SER A 275 -12.57 20.70 38.59
N PRO A 276 -13.38 21.76 38.33
CA PRO A 276 -14.35 21.74 37.21
C PRO A 276 -13.70 21.57 35.83
N LEU A 277 -12.49 22.16 35.65
CA LEU A 277 -11.73 22.07 34.41
C LEU A 277 -11.32 20.63 34.10
N ILE A 278 -10.77 19.93 35.10
CA ILE A 278 -10.33 18.53 34.93
C ILE A 278 -11.55 17.64 34.64
N ALA A 279 -12.68 17.84 35.31
CA ALA A 279 -13.88 17.05 35.09
C ALA A 279 -14.45 17.24 33.66
N GLY A 280 -14.51 18.49 33.17
CA GLY A 280 -14.95 18.78 31.82
C GLY A 280 -14.04 18.18 30.76
N GLU A 281 -12.73 18.39 30.88
CA GLU A 281 -11.73 17.81 29.98
C GLU A 281 -11.75 16.28 29.95
N ALA A 282 -11.94 15.63 31.09
CA ALA A 282 -12.03 14.18 31.17
C ALA A 282 -13.22 13.63 30.38
N VAL A 283 -14.37 14.29 30.43
CA VAL A 283 -15.56 13.91 29.65
C VAL A 283 -15.34 14.09 28.16
N ILE A 284 -14.74 15.20 27.74
CA ILE A 284 -14.39 15.45 26.34
C ILE A 284 -13.44 14.36 25.85
N LEU A 285 -12.34 14.11 26.57
CA LEU A 285 -11.34 13.10 26.18
C LEU A 285 -11.96 11.70 26.10
N ALA A 286 -12.81 11.33 27.05
CA ALA A 286 -13.50 10.05 27.06
C ALA A 286 -14.40 9.88 25.83
N SER A 287 -15.12 10.93 25.42
CA SER A 287 -15.97 10.89 24.23
C SER A 287 -15.19 10.61 22.95
N TYR A 288 -14.04 11.26 22.77
CA TYR A 288 -13.17 11.02 21.63
C TYR A 288 -12.53 9.63 21.67
N LEU A 289 -12.19 9.12 22.84
CA LEU A 289 -11.68 7.76 23.02
C LEU A 289 -12.73 6.72 22.59
N VAL A 290 -13.98 6.88 23.02
CA VAL A 290 -15.07 5.98 22.65
C VAL A 290 -15.36 6.06 21.14
N ALA A 291 -15.41 7.25 20.56
CA ALA A 291 -15.58 7.43 19.12
C ALA A 291 -14.47 6.72 18.33
N GLY A 292 -13.22 6.88 18.75
CA GLY A 292 -12.06 6.21 18.17
C GLY A 292 -12.17 4.69 18.26
N ALA A 293 -12.50 4.17 19.42
CA ALA A 293 -12.64 2.72 19.65
C ALA A 293 -13.75 2.10 18.78
N LEU A 294 -14.91 2.75 18.68
CA LEU A 294 -16.04 2.29 17.86
C LEU A 294 -15.66 2.17 16.37
N ILE A 295 -15.08 3.22 15.81
CA ILE A 295 -14.68 3.20 14.41
C ILE A 295 -13.54 2.22 14.17
N GLY A 296 -12.55 2.13 15.08
CA GLY A 296 -11.47 1.16 15.01
C GLY A 296 -11.95 -0.29 15.08
N TYR A 297 -13.04 -0.54 15.80
CA TYR A 297 -13.66 -1.86 15.84
C TYR A 297 -14.35 -2.23 14.51
N VAL A 298 -14.99 -1.27 13.85
CA VAL A 298 -15.72 -1.49 12.59
C VAL A 298 -14.79 -1.52 11.38
N LEU A 299 -13.88 -0.55 11.28
CA LEU A 299 -12.96 -0.43 10.17
C LEU A 299 -11.60 -1.07 10.51
N GLU A 300 -11.04 -1.80 9.56
CA GLU A 300 -9.68 -2.36 9.67
C GLU A 300 -8.61 -1.46 9.04
N ARG A 301 -9.02 -0.58 8.16
CA ARG A 301 -8.16 0.37 7.44
C ARG A 301 -8.77 1.75 7.48
N GLN A 302 -7.92 2.77 7.25
CA GLN A 302 -8.34 4.18 7.14
C GLN A 302 -9.05 4.72 8.40
N THR A 303 -8.92 4.02 9.52
CA THR A 303 -9.61 4.34 10.77
C THR A 303 -9.28 5.74 11.24
N PHE A 304 -8.01 6.15 11.12
CA PHE A 304 -7.55 7.48 11.53
C PHE A 304 -8.28 8.58 10.76
N VAL A 305 -8.37 8.46 9.43
CA VAL A 305 -8.98 9.50 8.58
C VAL A 305 -10.48 9.60 8.86
N TRP A 306 -11.17 8.46 8.97
CA TRP A 306 -12.60 8.47 9.23
C TRP A 306 -12.95 9.03 10.60
N VAL A 307 -12.20 8.65 11.65
CA VAL A 307 -12.44 9.20 12.99
C VAL A 307 -12.14 10.70 13.01
N PHE A 308 -11.03 11.12 12.43
CA PHE A 308 -10.69 12.52 12.35
C PHE A 308 -11.77 13.33 11.61
N LEU A 309 -12.23 12.86 10.45
CA LEU A 309 -13.30 13.53 9.70
C LEU A 309 -14.60 13.58 10.49
N LEU A 310 -15.05 12.45 11.05
CA LEU A 310 -16.31 12.38 11.78
C LEU A 310 -16.29 13.27 13.02
N THR A 311 -15.24 13.19 13.83
CA THR A 311 -15.18 13.95 15.11
C THR A 311 -14.88 15.42 14.85
N TYR A 312 -13.90 15.75 14.02
CA TYR A 312 -13.52 17.14 13.75
C TYR A 312 -14.62 17.91 13.01
N VAL A 313 -15.14 17.34 11.90
CA VAL A 313 -16.16 18.01 11.09
C VAL A 313 -17.45 18.19 11.88
N SER A 314 -17.86 17.18 12.65
CA SER A 314 -19.08 17.30 13.47
C SER A 314 -18.94 18.40 14.53
N VAL A 315 -17.85 18.42 15.28
CA VAL A 315 -17.62 19.45 16.30
C VAL A 315 -17.50 20.83 15.65
N ARG A 316 -16.84 20.95 14.50
CA ARG A 316 -16.74 22.22 13.76
C ARG A 316 -18.10 22.74 13.32
N LEU A 317 -18.96 21.86 12.79
CA LEU A 317 -20.26 22.23 12.24
C LEU A 317 -21.30 22.52 13.32
N PHE A 318 -21.34 21.70 14.39
CA PHE A 318 -22.42 21.74 15.37
C PHE A 318 -22.06 22.47 16.67
N ALA A 319 -20.79 22.49 17.06
CA ALA A 319 -20.34 23.19 18.26
C ALA A 319 -19.60 24.51 17.96
N GLY A 320 -19.38 24.84 16.68
CA GLY A 320 -18.72 26.09 16.26
C GLY A 320 -17.26 26.24 16.71
N ALA A 321 -16.65 25.16 17.21
CA ALA A 321 -15.29 25.19 17.73
C ALA A 321 -14.25 25.32 16.61
N ASP A 322 -13.25 26.19 16.79
CA ASP A 322 -12.20 26.41 15.79
C ASP A 322 -11.15 25.29 15.77
N LEU A 323 -9.88 25.56 16.08
CA LEU A 323 -8.80 24.55 16.01
C LEU A 323 -8.69 23.67 17.24
N GLY A 324 -9.41 23.94 18.34
CA GLY A 324 -9.37 23.20 19.60
C GLY A 324 -9.61 21.68 19.45
N PRO A 325 -10.56 21.24 18.60
CA PRO A 325 -10.84 19.81 18.42
C PRO A 325 -9.73 19.01 17.71
N VAL A 326 -8.77 19.65 17.03
CA VAL A 326 -7.74 18.96 16.24
C VAL A 326 -6.92 17.95 17.06
N PRO A 327 -6.35 18.28 18.23
CA PRO A 327 -5.59 17.32 19.00
C PRO A 327 -6.43 16.13 19.49
N TYR A 328 -7.66 16.38 19.90
CA TYR A 328 -8.58 15.32 20.35
C TYR A 328 -8.98 14.40 19.20
N SER A 329 -9.29 14.95 18.03
CA SER A 329 -9.60 14.17 16.83
C SER A 329 -8.40 13.33 16.35
N ALA A 330 -7.18 13.86 16.44
CA ALA A 330 -5.96 13.13 16.15
C ALA A 330 -5.71 12.01 17.17
N PHE A 331 -5.97 12.25 18.46
CA PHE A 331 -5.91 11.25 19.51
C PHE A 331 -6.91 10.12 19.25
N ALA A 332 -8.19 10.44 19.00
CA ALA A 332 -9.22 9.47 18.65
C ALA A 332 -8.84 8.62 17.44
N GLY A 333 -8.26 9.24 16.42
CA GLY A 333 -7.72 8.55 15.24
C GLY A 333 -6.63 7.53 15.60
N SER A 334 -5.72 7.88 16.51
CA SER A 334 -4.66 6.98 16.99
C SER A 334 -5.24 5.81 17.79
N VAL A 335 -6.26 6.04 18.62
CA VAL A 335 -7.00 4.99 19.34
C VAL A 335 -7.66 4.04 18.33
N ALA A 336 -8.38 4.57 17.35
CA ALA A 336 -9.03 3.77 16.31
C ALA A 336 -8.04 2.87 15.56
N TYR A 337 -6.89 3.41 15.21
CA TYR A 337 -5.82 2.64 14.58
C TYR A 337 -5.35 1.50 15.49
N SER A 338 -5.11 1.78 16.77
CA SER A 338 -4.63 0.79 17.73
C SER A 338 -5.64 -0.35 17.94
N VAL A 339 -6.94 -0.03 18.03
CA VAL A 339 -8.02 -1.02 18.14
C VAL A 339 -8.09 -1.90 16.89
N ALA A 340 -8.02 -1.30 15.70
CA ALA A 340 -8.04 -2.04 14.44
C ALA A 340 -6.84 -3.00 14.32
N GLN A 341 -5.65 -2.58 14.74
CA GLN A 341 -4.44 -3.43 14.74
C GLN A 341 -4.55 -4.57 15.76
N ALA A 342 -5.08 -4.31 16.96
CA ALA A 342 -5.31 -5.33 17.97
C ALA A 342 -6.30 -6.40 17.48
N LYS A 343 -7.39 -5.98 16.84
CA LYS A 343 -8.37 -6.89 16.20
C LYS A 343 -7.73 -7.76 15.12
N LYS A 344 -6.91 -7.16 14.26
CA LYS A 344 -6.20 -7.87 13.21
C LYS A 344 -5.22 -8.91 13.75
N ARG A 345 -4.46 -8.58 14.81
CA ARG A 345 -3.56 -9.52 15.49
C ARG A 345 -4.33 -10.69 16.12
N ARG A 346 -5.46 -10.43 16.78
CA ARG A 346 -6.31 -11.49 17.35
C ARG A 346 -6.82 -12.44 16.28
N ARG A 347 -7.24 -11.94 15.11
CA ARG A 347 -7.67 -12.79 13.99
C ARG A 347 -6.54 -13.64 13.44
N ALA A 348 -5.32 -13.11 13.35
CA ALA A 348 -4.16 -13.89 12.89
C ALA A 348 -3.77 -15.02 13.85
N VAL A 349 -4.01 -14.84 15.16
CA VAL A 349 -3.78 -15.88 16.19
C VAL A 349 -4.90 -16.92 16.22
N LEU A 350 -6.16 -16.52 15.94
CA LEU A 350 -7.32 -17.40 15.98
C LEU A 350 -7.59 -18.18 14.68
N LEU A 351 -6.91 -17.83 13.59
CA LEU A 351 -6.84 -18.64 12.38
C LEU A 351 -5.51 -19.40 12.45
N PRO A 352 -5.45 -20.58 13.09
CA PRO A 352 -4.31 -21.46 12.90
C PRO A 352 -4.22 -21.71 11.41
N GLU A 353 -2.99 -21.66 10.87
CA GLU A 353 -2.69 -22.08 9.51
C GLU A 353 -3.56 -23.31 9.23
N ALA A 354 -4.42 -23.18 8.22
CA ALA A 354 -5.23 -24.33 7.80
C ALA A 354 -4.21 -25.46 7.55
N ALA A 355 -4.27 -26.46 8.42
CA ALA A 355 -3.44 -27.66 8.27
C ALA A 355 -3.61 -28.14 6.84
N PRO A 356 -2.53 -28.54 6.17
CA PRO A 356 -2.63 -29.08 4.83
C PRO A 356 -3.63 -30.24 4.92
N GLN A 357 -4.78 -30.09 4.26
CA GLN A 357 -5.68 -31.21 4.03
C GLN A 357 -4.88 -32.17 3.15
N ASN A 358 -4.51 -33.30 3.74
CA ASN A 358 -3.88 -34.43 3.11
C ASN A 358 -4.68 -34.94 1.90
#